data_f11adb9167618c45ae4f67183dd41349
#
_entry.id   f11adb9167618c45ae4f67183dd41349
#
_cell.length_a   1.000
_cell.length_b   1.000
_cell.length_c   1.000
_cell.angle_alpha   90.00
_cell.angle_beta   90.00
_cell.angle_gamma   90.00
#
_symmetry.space_group_name_H-M   'P 1'
#
loop_
_entity.id
_entity.type
_entity.pdbx_description
1 polymer ?
#
loop_
_entity_poly.entity_id
_entity_poly.type
_entity_poly.pdbx_seq_one_letter_code
_entity_poly.pdbx_strand_id
1 'polypeptide(L)'
;MKITDVRPWIVTGPPTEAVPESGDGPAGHLQQYLFVQVDTDEGLTGWGEVTTYPGLVGNRAVAAMIREVREVVVGLDPAHIEAIWHKLFRLFTYMGTRGATTAMISGIDIALWDIRGQALGQPIYNLLGGPLRETVPLYVHFAPDLTPEGMARNAMGQVALGAKAIKTDPFLAAGGLVGLGHTDYLDGQIDPATEQLGVDMIAAVREAVGPQIEILIDAHAIYNVPTAVRLAKRLSAYSIGWFEEPVPPESYHALRQVRDQIPTAMCVGERLHTRFDFVSIFENRLSDYVMPDVTWTGGITELKKIASMAEAYYIPVAPHDASGPINILAGAHVAMSIPNLYRLEARRAQFDFYNAFLEEPLVVRDGDLHVPNVPGLGLRMNLDYLRAHEVDRG
;
A
#
# COMPACT_ATOMS: atom_id res chain seq x y z
N MET A 1 24.93 19.95 -2.67
CA MET A 1 24.78 18.48 -2.66
C MET A 1 24.38 18.00 -4.04
N LYS A 2 24.92 16.88 -4.49
CA LYS A 2 24.57 16.26 -5.78
C LYS A 2 24.39 14.76 -5.60
N ILE A 3 23.45 14.19 -6.35
CA ILE A 3 23.28 12.74 -6.44
C ILE A 3 24.51 12.15 -7.14
N THR A 4 25.12 11.14 -6.53
CA THR A 4 26.28 10.41 -7.08
C THR A 4 25.91 9.03 -7.60
N ASP A 5 24.88 8.40 -7.02
CA ASP A 5 24.41 7.09 -7.45
C ASP A 5 22.92 6.87 -7.16
N VAL A 6 22.30 5.98 -7.95
CA VAL A 6 20.95 5.44 -7.71
C VAL A 6 21.00 3.93 -7.94
N ARG A 7 20.80 3.17 -6.90
CA ARG A 7 20.91 1.70 -6.92
C ARG A 7 19.63 1.01 -6.51
N PRO A 8 19.06 0.09 -7.32
CA PRO A 8 18.00 -0.82 -6.88
C PRO A 8 18.61 -2.00 -6.11
N TRP A 9 17.88 -2.46 -5.08
CA TRP A 9 18.16 -3.66 -4.31
C TRP A 9 16.97 -4.59 -4.37
N ILE A 10 17.10 -5.76 -5.00
CA ILE A 10 16.08 -6.80 -4.91
C ILE A 10 16.51 -7.76 -3.80
N VAL A 11 15.74 -7.79 -2.72
CA VAL A 11 16.10 -8.51 -1.49
C VAL A 11 15.00 -9.49 -1.12
N THR A 12 15.40 -10.71 -0.80
CA THR A 12 14.49 -11.70 -0.27
C THR A 12 14.24 -11.47 1.21
N GLY A 13 12.97 -11.49 1.62
CA GLY A 13 12.57 -11.43 3.03
C GLY A 13 12.87 -12.73 3.78
N PRO A 14 12.82 -12.70 5.13
CA PRO A 14 12.98 -13.91 5.93
C PRO A 14 11.91 -14.96 5.58
N PRO A 15 12.22 -16.27 5.71
CA PRO A 15 11.19 -17.29 5.59
C PRO A 15 10.16 -17.13 6.69
N THR A 16 8.87 -17.18 6.36
CA THR A 16 7.79 -17.14 7.34
C THR A 16 7.04 -18.45 7.38
N GLU A 17 6.76 -18.92 8.59
CA GLU A 17 5.78 -20.00 8.81
C GLU A 17 4.32 -19.48 8.67
N ALA A 18 4.14 -18.16 8.64
CA ALA A 18 2.85 -17.50 8.82
C ALA A 18 2.21 -16.97 7.52
N VAL A 19 2.87 -17.09 6.37
CA VAL A 19 2.21 -16.81 5.09
C VAL A 19 1.70 -18.15 4.56
N PRO A 20 0.40 -18.47 4.69
CA PRO A 20 -0.18 -19.48 3.84
C PRO A 20 0.17 -19.04 2.41
N GLU A 21 0.61 -19.96 1.58
CA GLU A 21 0.81 -19.76 0.16
C GLU A 21 -0.39 -18.94 -0.37
N SER A 22 -0.28 -17.62 -0.42
CA SER A 22 -1.12 -16.86 -1.31
C SER A 22 -0.78 -17.42 -2.68
N GLY A 23 -1.76 -17.98 -3.39
CA GLY A 23 -1.56 -18.76 -4.60
C GLY A 23 -0.92 -18.05 -5.78
N ASP A 24 -0.17 -16.98 -5.57
CA ASP A 24 0.34 -16.04 -6.54
C ASP A 24 1.80 -16.28 -6.96
N GLY A 25 2.40 -17.37 -6.51
CA GLY A 25 3.74 -17.78 -6.94
C GLY A 25 3.91 -19.28 -6.90
N PRO A 26 4.87 -19.86 -7.64
CA PRO A 26 5.22 -21.26 -7.48
C PRO A 26 5.56 -21.54 -6.01
N ALA A 27 5.00 -22.61 -5.45
CA ALA A 27 5.22 -23.03 -4.07
C ALA A 27 6.70 -22.92 -3.68
N GLY A 28 7.00 -22.21 -2.59
CA GLY A 28 8.36 -22.05 -2.06
C GLY A 28 9.09 -20.78 -2.46
N HIS A 29 8.46 -19.80 -3.12
CA HIS A 29 9.09 -18.49 -3.36
C HIS A 29 8.97 -17.58 -2.16
N LEU A 30 10.12 -17.17 -1.64
CA LEU A 30 10.23 -16.14 -0.60
C LEU A 30 9.81 -14.77 -1.17
N GLN A 31 9.07 -14.00 -0.39
CA GLN A 31 8.65 -12.65 -0.79
C GLN A 31 9.89 -11.79 -1.06
N GLN A 32 9.90 -11.06 -2.19
CA GLN A 32 10.98 -10.16 -2.58
C GLN A 32 10.54 -8.71 -2.50
N TYR A 33 11.47 -7.88 -2.06
CA TYR A 33 11.30 -6.43 -1.92
C TYR A 33 12.25 -5.71 -2.86
N LEU A 34 11.82 -4.58 -3.40
CA LEU A 34 12.65 -3.70 -4.22
C LEU A 34 12.87 -2.38 -3.48
N PHE A 35 14.05 -2.23 -2.90
CA PHE A 35 14.48 -0.97 -2.30
C PHE A 35 15.28 -0.12 -3.31
N VAL A 36 15.27 1.19 -3.10
CA VAL A 36 16.01 2.17 -3.90
C VAL A 36 16.94 2.94 -2.96
N GLN A 37 18.24 2.85 -3.21
CA GLN A 37 19.26 3.63 -2.53
C GLN A 37 19.66 4.80 -3.43
N VAL A 38 19.71 6.01 -2.87
CA VAL A 38 20.22 7.22 -3.53
C VAL A 38 21.35 7.78 -2.69
N ASP A 39 22.55 7.88 -3.27
CA ASP A 39 23.75 8.40 -2.61
C ASP A 39 24.10 9.82 -3.08
N THR A 40 24.76 10.59 -2.21
CA THR A 40 25.16 11.98 -2.49
C THR A 40 26.65 12.22 -2.26
N ASP A 41 27.18 13.29 -2.87
CA ASP A 41 28.58 13.74 -2.70
C ASP A 41 28.88 14.32 -1.30
N GLU A 42 27.86 14.53 -0.46
CA GLU A 42 28.02 14.97 0.93
C GLU A 42 27.89 13.81 1.93
N GLY A 43 27.82 12.56 1.43
CA GLY A 43 27.81 11.35 2.25
C GLY A 43 26.43 11.00 2.85
N LEU A 44 25.35 11.67 2.42
CA LEU A 44 24.00 11.28 2.77
C LEU A 44 23.48 10.20 1.83
N THR A 45 22.80 9.21 2.39
CA THR A 45 22.12 8.15 1.65
C THR A 45 20.64 8.17 1.99
N GLY A 46 19.78 8.23 0.99
CA GLY A 46 18.33 8.11 1.14
C GLY A 46 17.83 6.75 0.65
N TRP A 47 16.77 6.31 1.28
CA TRP A 47 16.13 5.03 0.98
C TRP A 47 14.70 5.20 0.51
N GLY A 48 14.34 4.43 -0.51
CA GLY A 48 12.98 4.33 -1.03
C GLY A 48 12.60 2.87 -1.24
N GLU A 49 11.33 2.66 -1.56
CA GLU A 49 10.78 1.34 -1.83
C GLU A 49 9.82 1.41 -3.00
N VAL A 50 9.70 0.31 -3.73
CA VAL A 50 8.81 0.15 -4.87
C VAL A 50 7.95 -1.07 -4.67
N THR A 51 6.64 -0.91 -4.78
CA THR A 51 5.73 -2.05 -4.90
C THR A 51 5.66 -2.49 -6.35
N THR A 52 5.90 -3.77 -6.58
CA THR A 52 5.74 -4.41 -7.89
C THR A 52 4.95 -5.71 -7.72
N TYR A 53 3.69 -5.57 -7.40
CA TYR A 53 2.84 -6.74 -7.28
C TYR A 53 2.53 -7.32 -8.69
N PRO A 54 2.63 -8.61 -8.90
CA PRO A 54 2.90 -9.73 -8.01
C PRO A 54 4.39 -10.10 -7.82
N GLY A 55 5.27 -9.18 -7.58
CA GLY A 55 6.59 -9.41 -7.04
C GLY A 55 7.68 -9.74 -8.07
N LEU A 56 8.02 -11.00 -8.27
CA LEU A 56 9.28 -11.41 -8.93
C LEU A 56 9.52 -10.82 -10.33
N VAL A 57 8.55 -10.83 -11.21
CA VAL A 57 8.69 -10.33 -12.59
C VAL A 57 8.76 -8.80 -12.60
N GLY A 58 7.93 -8.15 -11.80
CA GLY A 58 7.87 -6.70 -11.67
C GLY A 58 9.17 -6.12 -11.10
N ASN A 59 9.72 -6.70 -10.03
CA ASN A 59 10.92 -6.21 -9.36
C ASN A 59 12.11 -6.07 -10.33
N ARG A 60 12.40 -7.10 -11.13
CA ARG A 60 13.52 -7.05 -12.10
C ARG A 60 13.31 -6.01 -13.19
N ALA A 61 12.09 -5.90 -13.71
CA ALA A 61 11.76 -4.91 -14.74
C ALA A 61 11.93 -3.48 -14.20
N VAL A 62 11.39 -3.18 -13.01
CA VAL A 62 11.53 -1.84 -12.41
C VAL A 62 12.96 -1.57 -11.95
N ALA A 63 13.68 -2.55 -11.44
CA ALA A 63 15.11 -2.40 -11.12
C ALA A 63 15.93 -2.05 -12.36
N ALA A 64 15.65 -2.67 -13.51
CA ALA A 64 16.28 -2.31 -14.78
C ALA A 64 15.96 -0.85 -15.17
N MET A 65 14.71 -0.41 -15.03
CA MET A 65 14.33 0.99 -15.28
C MET A 65 15.07 1.96 -14.35
N ILE A 66 15.25 1.61 -13.08
CA ILE A 66 16.01 2.43 -12.11
C ILE A 66 17.47 2.58 -12.56
N ARG A 67 18.09 1.49 -13.03
CA ARG A 67 19.47 1.52 -13.57
C ARG A 67 19.57 2.42 -14.81
N GLU A 68 18.61 2.36 -15.71
CA GLU A 68 18.58 3.21 -16.92
C GLU A 68 18.40 4.70 -16.60
N VAL A 69 17.53 5.05 -15.66
CA VAL A 69 17.30 6.46 -15.30
C VAL A 69 18.39 7.02 -14.38
N ARG A 70 19.29 6.21 -13.87
CA ARG A 70 20.43 6.63 -13.06
C ARG A 70 21.21 7.78 -13.73
N GLU A 71 21.55 7.66 -15.01
CA GLU A 71 22.27 8.68 -15.76
C GLU A 71 21.47 10.00 -15.92
N VAL A 72 20.14 9.94 -15.80
CA VAL A 72 19.26 11.10 -15.90
C VAL A 72 19.26 11.92 -14.62
N VAL A 73 19.47 11.28 -13.45
CA VAL A 73 19.34 11.91 -12.12
C VAL A 73 20.69 12.16 -11.44
N VAL A 74 21.74 11.39 -11.76
CA VAL A 74 23.10 11.64 -11.25
C VAL A 74 23.58 13.05 -11.63
N GLY A 75 24.20 13.75 -10.70
CA GLY A 75 24.64 15.13 -10.83
C GLY A 75 23.57 16.19 -10.54
N LEU A 76 22.30 15.81 -10.39
CA LEU A 76 21.24 16.73 -9.98
C LEU A 76 21.29 16.98 -8.46
N ASP A 77 20.73 18.10 -8.02
CA ASP A 77 20.56 18.40 -6.61
C ASP A 77 19.33 17.66 -6.06
N PRO A 78 19.51 16.73 -5.09
CA PRO A 78 18.41 15.97 -4.50
C PRO A 78 17.38 16.85 -3.77
N ALA A 79 17.70 18.09 -3.44
CA ALA A 79 16.74 19.04 -2.86
C ALA A 79 15.67 19.49 -3.86
N HIS A 80 15.88 19.33 -5.16
CA HIS A 80 14.93 19.70 -6.21
C HIS A 80 13.96 18.55 -6.53
N ILE A 81 13.31 17.99 -5.52
CA ILE A 81 12.45 16.79 -5.59
C ILE A 81 11.41 16.92 -6.72
N GLU A 82 10.62 18.00 -6.72
CA GLU A 82 9.60 18.25 -7.76
C GLU A 82 10.17 18.29 -9.17
N ALA A 83 11.34 18.92 -9.35
CA ALA A 83 11.97 19.01 -10.66
C ALA A 83 12.45 17.65 -11.16
N ILE A 84 13.01 16.82 -10.29
CA ILE A 84 13.43 15.45 -10.59
C ILE A 84 12.19 14.60 -10.90
N TRP A 85 11.16 14.68 -10.07
CA TRP A 85 9.88 13.98 -10.28
C TRP A 85 9.29 14.29 -11.67
N HIS A 86 9.17 15.58 -11.99
CA HIS A 86 8.64 16.01 -13.29
C HIS A 86 9.52 15.60 -14.46
N LYS A 87 10.84 15.65 -14.31
CA LYS A 87 11.79 15.21 -15.34
C LYS A 87 11.59 13.72 -15.64
N LEU A 88 11.51 12.87 -14.61
CA LEU A 88 11.28 11.42 -14.76
C LEU A 88 9.90 11.15 -15.36
N PHE A 89 8.85 11.81 -14.86
CA PHE A 89 7.50 11.65 -15.38
C PHE A 89 7.41 12.01 -16.87
N ARG A 90 8.04 13.10 -17.30
CA ARG A 90 8.04 13.53 -18.71
C ARG A 90 8.87 12.65 -19.61
N LEU A 91 9.91 12.00 -19.10
CA LEU A 91 10.74 11.08 -19.87
C LEU A 91 9.93 9.92 -20.44
N PHE A 92 8.90 9.47 -19.71
CA PHE A 92 8.10 8.29 -20.07
C PHE A 92 6.74 8.61 -20.73
N THR A 93 6.51 9.84 -21.18
CA THR A 93 5.20 10.22 -21.74
C THR A 93 4.78 9.38 -22.96
N TYR A 94 5.72 8.88 -23.75
CA TYR A 94 5.42 8.00 -24.90
C TYR A 94 5.33 6.52 -24.53
N MET A 95 5.99 6.10 -23.45
CA MET A 95 5.95 4.71 -23.01
C MET A 95 4.79 4.42 -22.03
N GLY A 96 4.25 5.46 -21.42
CA GLY A 96 3.24 5.39 -20.38
C GLY A 96 3.77 5.93 -19.04
N THR A 97 2.94 6.74 -18.40
CA THR A 97 3.25 7.42 -17.14
C THR A 97 2.53 6.79 -15.94
N ARG A 98 2.09 5.55 -16.07
CA ARG A 98 1.39 4.77 -15.03
C ARG A 98 2.03 3.40 -14.88
N GLY A 99 1.72 2.72 -13.80
CA GLY A 99 2.26 1.38 -13.51
C GLY A 99 3.74 1.44 -13.15
N ALA A 100 4.55 0.62 -13.81
CA ALA A 100 5.99 0.47 -13.51
C ALA A 100 6.77 1.80 -13.50
N THR A 101 6.41 2.75 -14.37
CA THR A 101 7.07 4.07 -14.43
C THR A 101 6.79 4.90 -13.19
N THR A 102 5.54 4.95 -12.72
CA THR A 102 5.20 5.66 -11.47
C THR A 102 5.75 4.95 -10.24
N ALA A 103 5.75 3.63 -10.23
CA ALA A 103 6.35 2.84 -9.16
C ALA A 103 7.86 3.15 -9.02
N MET A 104 8.60 3.17 -10.14
CA MET A 104 10.01 3.59 -10.15
C MET A 104 10.19 5.02 -9.61
N ILE A 105 9.36 5.97 -10.07
CA ILE A 105 9.40 7.36 -9.60
C ILE A 105 9.14 7.42 -8.09
N SER A 106 8.21 6.63 -7.59
CA SER A 106 7.86 6.56 -6.16
C SER A 106 9.08 6.21 -5.30
N GLY A 107 9.82 5.16 -5.67
CA GLY A 107 11.01 4.76 -4.92
C GLY A 107 12.09 5.85 -4.90
N ILE A 108 12.32 6.51 -6.02
CA ILE A 108 13.29 7.62 -6.10
C ILE A 108 12.78 8.82 -5.28
N ASP A 109 11.52 9.20 -5.41
CA ASP A 109 10.91 10.33 -4.68
C ASP A 109 11.02 10.14 -3.15
N ILE A 110 10.69 8.96 -2.65
CA ILE A 110 10.80 8.64 -1.22
C ILE A 110 12.24 8.80 -0.74
N ALA A 111 13.22 8.27 -1.50
CA ALA A 111 14.63 8.41 -1.17
C ALA A 111 15.12 9.88 -1.17
N LEU A 112 14.61 10.70 -2.09
CA LEU A 112 14.93 12.14 -2.12
C LEU A 112 14.34 12.88 -0.91
N TRP A 113 13.12 12.55 -0.48
CA TRP A 113 12.54 13.08 0.75
C TRP A 113 13.32 12.66 1.99
N ASP A 114 13.83 11.42 2.01
CA ASP A 114 14.68 10.93 3.09
C ASP A 114 15.99 11.75 3.18
N ILE A 115 16.69 11.93 2.06
CA ILE A 115 17.88 12.82 1.99
C ILE A 115 17.54 14.24 2.45
N ARG A 116 16.40 14.78 2.00
CA ARG A 116 15.98 16.13 2.37
C ARG A 116 15.78 16.27 3.86
N GLY A 117 15.12 15.30 4.49
CA GLY A 117 14.93 15.25 5.93
C GLY A 117 16.27 15.17 6.69
N GLN A 118 17.16 14.28 6.27
CA GLN A 118 18.50 14.14 6.85
C GLN A 118 19.31 15.44 6.75
N ALA A 119 19.35 16.06 5.55
CA ALA A 119 20.09 17.29 5.30
C ALA A 119 19.61 18.48 6.13
N LEU A 120 18.33 18.53 6.46
CA LEU A 120 17.73 19.59 7.29
C LEU A 120 17.63 19.25 8.76
N GLY A 121 18.03 18.04 9.17
CA GLY A 121 17.90 17.57 10.55
C GLY A 121 16.44 17.45 11.01
N GLN A 122 15.51 17.15 10.09
CA GLN A 122 14.07 17.10 10.37
C GLN A 122 13.44 15.80 9.89
N PRO A 123 12.49 15.22 10.64
CA PRO A 123 11.63 14.17 10.11
C PRO A 123 10.77 14.71 8.95
N ILE A 124 10.46 13.84 8.00
CA ILE A 124 9.75 14.25 6.77
C ILE A 124 8.40 14.91 7.09
N TYR A 125 7.64 14.41 8.07
CA TYR A 125 6.35 15.01 8.41
C TYR A 125 6.44 16.49 8.82
N ASN A 126 7.56 16.95 9.41
CA ASN A 126 7.79 18.36 9.72
C ASN A 126 7.93 19.19 8.44
N LEU A 127 8.61 18.64 7.42
CA LEU A 127 8.77 19.30 6.12
C LEU A 127 7.48 19.34 5.31
N LEU A 128 6.54 18.44 5.62
CA LEU A 128 5.21 18.38 5.00
C LEU A 128 4.14 19.28 5.70
N GLY A 129 4.53 20.05 6.72
CA GLY A 129 3.66 20.99 7.43
C GLY A 129 3.51 20.73 8.92
N GLY A 130 4.25 19.75 9.44
CA GLY A 130 4.28 19.37 10.86
C GLY A 130 3.20 18.35 11.26
N PRO A 131 3.31 17.75 12.45
CA PRO A 131 2.39 16.73 12.86
C PRO A 131 1.05 17.32 13.33
N LEU A 132 -0.04 16.70 12.86
CA LEU A 132 -1.41 16.94 13.33
C LEU A 132 -1.84 15.91 14.39
N ARG A 133 -1.00 14.92 14.67
CA ARG A 133 -1.23 13.83 15.62
C ARG A 133 0.09 13.31 16.19
N GLU A 134 0.01 12.60 17.33
CA GLU A 134 1.18 12.03 17.98
C GLU A 134 1.54 10.64 17.45
N THR A 135 0.53 9.88 17.01
CA THR A 135 0.65 8.53 16.46
C THR A 135 -0.24 8.39 15.22
N VAL A 136 0.01 7.37 14.42
CA VAL A 136 -0.81 7.07 13.23
C VAL A 136 -1.69 5.86 13.53
N PRO A 137 -3.02 6.03 13.57
CA PRO A 137 -3.94 4.91 13.76
C PRO A 137 -3.88 3.96 12.57
N LEU A 138 -3.85 2.66 12.86
CA LEU A 138 -3.78 1.61 11.85
C LEU A 138 -5.13 0.94 11.61
N TYR A 139 -5.35 0.46 10.38
CA TYR A 139 -6.23 -0.66 10.12
C TYR A 139 -5.38 -1.87 9.68
N VAL A 140 -5.78 -3.06 10.11
CA VAL A 140 -4.92 -4.24 9.97
C VAL A 140 -5.53 -5.23 8.97
N HIS A 141 -4.81 -5.45 7.87
CA HIS A 141 -5.12 -6.53 6.96
C HIS A 141 -4.63 -7.84 7.55
N PHE A 142 -5.52 -8.77 7.85
CA PHE A 142 -5.17 -10.08 8.40
C PHE A 142 -5.40 -11.19 7.38
N ALA A 143 -4.59 -12.24 7.49
CA ALA A 143 -4.68 -13.39 6.61
C ALA A 143 -6.04 -14.08 6.73
N PRO A 144 -6.72 -14.36 5.61
CA PRO A 144 -7.97 -15.10 5.62
C PRO A 144 -7.75 -16.56 6.09
N ASP A 145 -8.83 -17.21 6.50
CA ASP A 145 -8.88 -18.64 6.79
C ASP A 145 -9.95 -19.30 5.91
N LEU A 146 -9.92 -20.62 5.81
CA LEU A 146 -10.86 -21.39 4.98
C LEU A 146 -12.20 -21.66 5.68
N THR A 147 -12.32 -21.27 6.94
CA THR A 147 -13.51 -21.55 7.76
C THR A 147 -13.98 -20.29 8.50
N PRO A 148 -15.30 -20.15 8.78
CA PRO A 148 -15.83 -19.05 9.58
C PRO A 148 -15.18 -18.94 10.96
N GLU A 149 -14.94 -20.06 11.64
CA GLU A 149 -14.31 -20.10 12.96
C GLU A 149 -12.83 -19.69 12.90
N GLY A 150 -12.13 -20.06 11.84
CA GLY A 150 -10.74 -19.66 11.58
C GLY A 150 -10.64 -18.17 11.34
N MET A 151 -11.50 -17.62 10.48
CA MET A 151 -11.60 -16.18 10.23
C MET A 151 -11.86 -15.40 11.53
N ALA A 152 -12.80 -15.86 12.35
CA ALA A 152 -13.11 -15.24 13.65
C ALA A 152 -11.90 -15.28 14.59
N ARG A 153 -11.19 -16.41 14.68
CA ARG A 153 -9.95 -16.52 15.49
C ARG A 153 -8.85 -15.55 15.03
N ASN A 154 -8.62 -15.47 13.70
CA ASN A 154 -7.61 -14.56 13.14
C ASN A 154 -7.96 -13.10 13.43
N ALA A 155 -9.23 -12.71 13.25
CA ALA A 155 -9.73 -11.38 13.58
C ALA A 155 -9.53 -11.05 15.07
N MET A 156 -9.92 -11.95 15.98
CA MET A 156 -9.73 -11.78 17.42
C MET A 156 -8.25 -11.67 17.79
N GLY A 157 -7.36 -12.38 17.10
CA GLY A 157 -5.92 -12.23 17.25
C GLY A 157 -5.45 -10.79 16.99
N GLN A 158 -5.96 -10.13 15.95
CA GLN A 158 -5.63 -8.72 15.68
C GLN A 158 -6.22 -7.76 16.74
N VAL A 159 -7.45 -8.01 17.18
CA VAL A 159 -8.09 -7.22 18.25
C VAL A 159 -7.30 -7.34 19.56
N ALA A 160 -6.84 -8.53 19.92
CA ALA A 160 -6.00 -8.75 21.09
C ALA A 160 -4.65 -7.99 21.03
N LEU A 161 -4.18 -7.69 19.81
CA LEU A 161 -2.99 -6.86 19.57
C LEU A 161 -3.32 -5.35 19.47
N GLY A 162 -4.55 -4.94 19.79
CA GLY A 162 -4.99 -3.55 19.83
C GLY A 162 -5.63 -3.02 18.54
N ALA A 163 -5.88 -3.85 17.51
CA ALA A 163 -6.54 -3.38 16.30
C ALA A 163 -7.97 -2.91 16.58
N LYS A 164 -8.32 -1.72 16.06
CA LYS A 164 -9.66 -1.11 16.13
C LYS A 164 -10.41 -1.19 14.81
N ALA A 165 -9.68 -1.43 13.72
CA ALA A 165 -10.19 -1.68 12.38
C ALA A 165 -9.41 -2.84 11.76
N ILE A 166 -10.11 -3.76 11.13
CA ILE A 166 -9.55 -4.97 10.51
C ILE A 166 -10.05 -5.10 9.08
N LYS A 167 -9.16 -5.52 8.17
CA LYS A 167 -9.47 -5.76 6.74
C LYS A 167 -9.22 -7.22 6.38
N THR A 168 -10.07 -7.80 5.53
CA THR A 168 -9.89 -9.15 4.99
C THR A 168 -10.65 -9.32 3.67
N ASP A 169 -10.25 -10.33 2.89
CA ASP A 169 -10.99 -10.82 1.73
C ASP A 169 -11.62 -12.18 2.03
N PRO A 170 -12.92 -12.23 2.39
CA PRO A 170 -13.58 -13.47 2.74
C PRO A 170 -13.87 -14.37 1.53
N PHE A 171 -13.98 -13.79 0.33
CA PHE A 171 -14.37 -14.54 -0.87
C PHE A 171 -13.16 -15.21 -1.53
N LEU A 172 -11.99 -14.59 -1.45
CA LEU A 172 -10.73 -15.22 -1.85
C LEU A 172 -10.45 -16.45 -0.99
N ALA A 173 -10.62 -16.33 0.33
CA ALA A 173 -10.47 -17.43 1.27
C ALA A 173 -11.47 -18.56 1.01
N ALA A 174 -12.70 -18.23 0.66
CA ALA A 174 -13.75 -19.21 0.37
C ALA A 174 -13.52 -20.00 -0.94
N GLY A 175 -12.41 -19.77 -1.63
CA GLY A 175 -12.07 -20.42 -2.89
C GLY A 175 -12.68 -19.74 -4.12
N GLY A 176 -13.21 -18.54 -3.93
CA GLY A 176 -13.48 -17.62 -5.03
C GLY A 176 -12.15 -17.24 -5.67
N LEU A 177 -12.10 -17.05 -6.95
CA LEU A 177 -10.96 -16.68 -7.80
C LEU A 177 -9.59 -16.72 -7.08
N VAL A 178 -8.85 -17.78 -7.31
CA VAL A 178 -7.56 -18.01 -6.68
C VAL A 178 -6.51 -17.13 -7.37
N GLY A 179 -6.03 -16.12 -6.64
CA GLY A 179 -4.86 -15.35 -7.04
C GLY A 179 -5.13 -14.22 -8.04
N LEU A 180 -4.30 -13.18 -7.95
CA LEU A 180 -4.34 -11.99 -8.81
C LEU A 180 -3.91 -12.27 -10.27
N GLY A 181 -3.48 -13.49 -10.57
CA GLY A 181 -3.13 -13.97 -11.91
C GLY A 181 -4.24 -14.78 -12.59
N HIS A 182 -5.43 -14.83 -12.01
CA HIS A 182 -6.53 -15.63 -12.56
C HIS A 182 -7.04 -15.03 -13.87
N THR A 183 -7.08 -15.84 -14.91
CA THR A 183 -7.51 -15.39 -16.25
C THR A 183 -9.03 -15.21 -16.36
N ASP A 184 -9.79 -15.77 -15.42
CA ASP A 184 -11.25 -15.80 -15.45
C ASP A 184 -11.90 -14.62 -14.68
N TYR A 185 -11.11 -13.70 -14.11
CA TYR A 185 -11.65 -12.56 -13.35
C TYR A 185 -12.59 -11.67 -14.18
N LEU A 186 -12.47 -11.66 -15.51
CA LEU A 186 -13.32 -10.86 -16.39
C LEU A 186 -14.78 -11.34 -16.42
N ASP A 187 -15.03 -12.59 -16.10
CA ASP A 187 -16.38 -13.07 -15.92
C ASP A 187 -16.99 -12.53 -14.61
N GLY A 188 -16.13 -12.26 -13.61
CA GLY A 188 -16.45 -11.53 -12.41
C GLY A 188 -17.54 -12.16 -11.58
N GLN A 189 -17.78 -13.46 -11.74
CA GLN A 189 -18.81 -14.21 -11.03
C GLN A 189 -18.20 -14.96 -9.84
N ILE A 190 -19.08 -15.37 -8.95
CA ILE A 190 -18.77 -16.23 -7.83
C ILE A 190 -19.89 -17.27 -7.70
N ASP A 191 -19.56 -18.52 -7.46
CA ASP A 191 -20.56 -19.55 -7.28
C ASP A 191 -21.32 -19.37 -5.95
N PRO A 192 -22.57 -19.84 -5.86
CA PRO A 192 -23.43 -19.60 -4.69
C PRO A 192 -22.90 -20.18 -3.37
N ALA A 193 -22.13 -21.27 -3.41
CA ALA A 193 -21.60 -21.91 -2.20
C ALA A 193 -20.43 -21.09 -1.64
N THR A 194 -19.51 -20.67 -2.51
CA THR A 194 -18.38 -19.77 -2.19
C THR A 194 -18.89 -18.41 -1.68
N GLU A 195 -19.91 -17.85 -2.34
CA GLU A 195 -20.54 -16.61 -1.90
C GLU A 195 -21.14 -16.76 -0.50
N GLN A 196 -21.87 -17.86 -0.23
CA GLN A 196 -22.45 -18.11 1.08
C GLN A 196 -21.37 -18.27 2.15
N LEU A 197 -20.32 -19.04 1.86
CA LEU A 197 -19.21 -19.27 2.79
C LEU A 197 -18.51 -17.95 3.16
N GLY A 198 -18.23 -17.07 2.19
CA GLY A 198 -17.62 -15.76 2.45
C GLY A 198 -18.51 -14.86 3.33
N VAL A 199 -19.83 -14.91 3.13
CA VAL A 199 -20.79 -14.20 3.99
C VAL A 199 -20.81 -14.77 5.40
N ASP A 200 -20.79 -16.10 5.56
CA ASP A 200 -20.76 -16.78 6.85
C ASP A 200 -19.46 -16.47 7.62
N MET A 201 -18.34 -16.33 6.92
CA MET A 201 -17.06 -15.87 7.49
C MET A 201 -17.20 -14.48 8.12
N ILE A 202 -17.81 -13.52 7.42
CA ILE A 202 -17.99 -12.16 7.95
C ILE A 202 -19.02 -12.12 9.08
N ALA A 203 -20.06 -12.96 9.03
CA ALA A 203 -20.99 -13.13 10.13
C ALA A 203 -20.25 -13.60 11.41
N ALA A 204 -19.42 -14.63 11.29
CA ALA A 204 -18.63 -15.15 12.41
C ALA A 204 -17.61 -14.13 12.94
N VAL A 205 -16.95 -13.39 12.06
CA VAL A 205 -16.04 -12.30 12.45
C VAL A 205 -16.81 -11.24 13.24
N ARG A 206 -17.95 -10.76 12.73
CA ARG A 206 -18.77 -9.72 13.40
C ARG A 206 -19.27 -10.19 14.77
N GLU A 207 -19.71 -11.42 14.89
CA GLU A 207 -20.11 -12.00 16.16
C GLU A 207 -18.97 -12.03 17.17
N ALA A 208 -17.78 -12.44 16.73
CA ALA A 208 -16.61 -12.58 17.59
C ALA A 208 -16.03 -11.24 18.04
N VAL A 209 -15.86 -10.26 17.13
CA VAL A 209 -15.21 -8.99 17.46
C VAL A 209 -16.16 -7.95 18.05
N GLY A 210 -17.47 -8.16 17.97
CA GLY A 210 -18.48 -7.23 18.48
C GLY A 210 -18.65 -5.97 17.63
N PRO A 211 -19.56 -5.05 18.01
CA PRO A 211 -19.96 -3.91 17.19
C PRO A 211 -18.94 -2.74 17.19
N GLN A 212 -17.94 -2.75 18.08
CA GLN A 212 -17.00 -1.64 18.23
C GLN A 212 -15.77 -1.74 17.30
N ILE A 213 -15.54 -2.90 16.69
CA ILE A 213 -14.45 -3.11 15.74
C ILE A 213 -14.96 -2.86 14.34
N GLU A 214 -14.27 -2.01 13.60
CA GLU A 214 -14.57 -1.77 12.18
C GLU A 214 -14.11 -2.98 11.35
N ILE A 215 -14.97 -3.50 10.48
CA ILE A 215 -14.64 -4.57 9.53
C ILE A 215 -14.65 -3.98 8.14
N LEU A 216 -13.54 -4.11 7.45
CA LEU A 216 -13.29 -3.61 6.10
C LEU A 216 -13.16 -4.81 5.16
N ILE A 217 -13.82 -4.75 4.01
CA ILE A 217 -13.82 -5.87 3.07
C ILE A 217 -13.10 -5.47 1.80
N ASP A 218 -12.10 -6.27 1.44
CA ASP A 218 -11.35 -6.14 0.20
C ASP A 218 -11.92 -7.09 -0.86
N ALA A 219 -12.20 -6.57 -2.04
CA ALA A 219 -12.70 -7.35 -3.18
C ALA A 219 -11.64 -7.49 -4.30
N HIS A 220 -10.44 -6.91 -4.12
CA HIS A 220 -9.30 -7.02 -5.03
C HIS A 220 -9.63 -6.78 -6.52
N ALA A 221 -10.68 -6.00 -6.83
CA ALA A 221 -11.10 -5.64 -8.18
C ALA A 221 -11.44 -6.83 -9.10
N ILE A 222 -11.95 -7.93 -8.53
CA ILE A 222 -12.16 -9.18 -9.29
C ILE A 222 -13.61 -9.41 -9.76
N TYR A 223 -14.57 -8.55 -9.37
CA TYR A 223 -15.98 -8.79 -9.70
C TYR A 223 -16.49 -7.96 -10.87
N ASN A 224 -17.53 -8.47 -11.53
CA ASN A 224 -18.37 -7.65 -12.40
C ASN A 224 -19.38 -6.84 -11.56
N VAL A 225 -20.03 -5.84 -12.19
CA VAL A 225 -20.97 -4.95 -11.50
C VAL A 225 -22.11 -5.68 -10.79
N PRO A 226 -22.84 -6.63 -11.42
CA PRO A 226 -23.92 -7.35 -10.76
C PRO A 226 -23.47 -8.14 -9.52
N THR A 227 -22.29 -8.79 -9.61
CA THR A 227 -21.73 -9.56 -8.50
C THR A 227 -21.30 -8.64 -7.37
N ALA A 228 -20.55 -7.59 -7.65
CA ALA A 228 -20.11 -6.61 -6.66
C ALA A 228 -21.30 -5.99 -5.89
N VAL A 229 -22.36 -5.60 -6.61
CA VAL A 229 -23.59 -5.05 -6.01
C VAL A 229 -24.27 -6.07 -5.11
N ARG A 230 -24.38 -7.33 -5.54
CA ARG A 230 -24.98 -8.41 -4.75
C ARG A 230 -24.20 -8.69 -3.48
N LEU A 231 -22.89 -8.82 -3.57
CA LEU A 231 -22.00 -9.07 -2.43
C LEU A 231 -22.07 -7.93 -1.41
N ALA A 232 -21.91 -6.67 -1.85
CA ALA A 232 -21.99 -5.51 -0.97
C ALA A 232 -23.33 -5.44 -0.22
N LYS A 233 -24.47 -5.74 -0.89
CA LYS A 233 -25.79 -5.78 -0.27
C LYS A 233 -25.90 -6.88 0.78
N ARG A 234 -25.34 -8.05 0.54
CA ARG A 234 -25.33 -9.15 1.52
C ARG A 234 -24.48 -8.80 2.75
N LEU A 235 -23.30 -8.22 2.53
CA LEU A 235 -22.37 -7.85 3.59
C LEU A 235 -22.85 -6.64 4.42
N SER A 236 -23.72 -5.79 3.88
CA SER A 236 -24.25 -4.63 4.61
C SER A 236 -24.99 -4.99 5.91
N ALA A 237 -25.51 -6.22 6.01
CA ALA A 237 -26.14 -6.74 7.23
C ALA A 237 -25.19 -6.85 8.43
N TYR A 238 -23.87 -6.87 8.17
CA TYR A 238 -22.85 -7.02 9.20
C TYR A 238 -22.16 -5.70 9.55
N SER A 239 -22.69 -4.55 9.14
CA SER A 239 -22.17 -3.21 9.45
C SER A 239 -20.70 -3.06 9.07
N ILE A 240 -20.33 -3.48 7.85
CA ILE A 240 -18.97 -3.31 7.34
C ILE A 240 -18.67 -1.82 7.08
N GLY A 241 -17.43 -1.38 7.32
CA GLY A 241 -17.01 0.00 7.17
C GLY A 241 -16.90 0.42 5.70
N TRP A 242 -16.31 -0.44 4.84
CA TRP A 242 -16.29 -0.24 3.39
C TRP A 242 -16.23 -1.55 2.61
N PHE A 243 -16.55 -1.45 1.32
CA PHE A 243 -16.32 -2.46 0.30
C PHE A 243 -15.28 -1.92 -0.70
N GLU A 244 -14.07 -2.47 -0.65
CA GLU A 244 -12.88 -1.99 -1.34
C GLU A 244 -12.77 -2.60 -2.72
N GLU A 245 -12.30 -1.78 -3.70
CA GLU A 245 -11.98 -2.19 -5.08
C GLU A 245 -12.99 -3.21 -5.66
N PRO A 246 -14.31 -2.88 -5.73
CA PRO A 246 -15.34 -3.87 -6.06
C PRO A 246 -15.28 -4.38 -7.49
N VAL A 247 -14.71 -3.58 -8.42
CA VAL A 247 -14.60 -3.87 -9.85
C VAL A 247 -13.23 -3.41 -10.36
N PRO A 248 -12.74 -3.95 -11.50
CA PRO A 248 -11.48 -3.50 -12.11
C PRO A 248 -11.43 -1.98 -12.33
N PRO A 249 -10.27 -1.33 -12.10
CA PRO A 249 -10.15 0.13 -12.08
C PRO A 249 -10.20 0.79 -13.47
N GLU A 250 -10.17 0.02 -14.54
CA GLU A 250 -10.15 0.53 -15.92
C GLU A 250 -11.46 1.23 -16.32
N SER A 251 -12.55 0.99 -15.57
CA SER A 251 -13.86 1.56 -15.88
C SER A 251 -14.48 2.35 -14.74
N TYR A 252 -14.27 3.65 -14.73
CA TYR A 252 -14.96 4.55 -13.80
C TYR A 252 -16.49 4.52 -13.97
N HIS A 253 -16.98 4.15 -15.17
CA HIS A 253 -18.42 3.97 -15.39
C HIS A 253 -18.96 2.74 -14.63
N ALA A 254 -18.24 1.61 -14.68
CA ALA A 254 -18.60 0.43 -13.88
C ALA A 254 -18.56 0.73 -12.37
N LEU A 255 -17.53 1.43 -11.92
CA LEU A 255 -17.40 1.88 -10.52
C LEU A 255 -18.60 2.73 -10.09
N ARG A 256 -19.04 3.69 -10.95
CA ARG A 256 -20.24 4.49 -10.74
C ARG A 256 -21.48 3.61 -10.58
N GLN A 257 -21.65 2.61 -11.46
CA GLN A 257 -22.82 1.72 -11.39
C GLN A 257 -22.87 0.94 -10.07
N VAL A 258 -21.72 0.53 -9.54
CA VAL A 258 -21.67 -0.10 -8.20
C VAL A 258 -22.05 0.93 -7.13
N ARG A 259 -21.38 2.10 -7.13
CA ARG A 259 -21.56 3.16 -6.16
C ARG A 259 -23.02 3.58 -5.99
N ASP A 260 -23.73 3.70 -7.10
CA ASP A 260 -25.13 4.17 -7.12
C ASP A 260 -26.12 3.10 -6.60
N GLN A 261 -25.70 1.84 -6.46
CA GLN A 261 -26.59 0.72 -6.12
C GLN A 261 -26.34 0.11 -4.72
N ILE A 262 -25.26 0.47 -4.05
CA ILE A 262 -24.91 -0.09 -2.74
C ILE A 262 -25.04 0.93 -1.62
N PRO A 263 -25.52 0.53 -0.43
CA PRO A 263 -25.58 1.42 0.73
C PRO A 263 -24.25 1.55 1.47
N THR A 264 -23.34 0.60 1.25
CA THR A 264 -22.04 0.51 1.92
C THR A 264 -21.06 1.53 1.33
N ALA A 265 -20.25 2.16 2.17
CA ALA A 265 -19.16 3.01 1.71
C ALA A 265 -18.19 2.22 0.84
N MET A 266 -17.54 2.92 -0.08
CA MET A 266 -16.51 2.36 -0.95
C MET A 266 -15.15 2.98 -0.68
N CYS A 267 -14.10 2.18 -0.83
CA CYS A 267 -12.71 2.61 -0.83
C CYS A 267 -12.04 2.15 -2.12
N VAL A 268 -11.30 3.04 -2.80
CA VAL A 268 -10.53 2.70 -4.00
C VAL A 268 -9.21 3.46 -4.02
N GLY A 269 -8.24 2.98 -4.77
CA GLY A 269 -7.06 3.78 -5.06
C GLY A 269 -5.72 3.06 -5.01
N GLU A 270 -5.64 1.83 -4.50
CA GLU A 270 -4.39 1.06 -4.46
C GLU A 270 -3.81 0.79 -5.86
N ARG A 271 -4.67 0.77 -6.90
CA ARG A 271 -4.30 0.54 -8.30
C ARG A 271 -4.21 1.84 -9.12
N LEU A 272 -4.45 3.00 -8.50
CA LEU A 272 -4.43 4.28 -9.18
C LEU A 272 -3.06 4.95 -9.06
N HIS A 273 -2.66 5.67 -10.12
CA HIS A 273 -1.36 6.28 -10.23
C HIS A 273 -1.48 7.80 -10.39
N THR A 274 -0.70 8.52 -9.61
CA THR A 274 -0.65 9.98 -9.61
C THR A 274 -1.99 10.66 -9.31
N ARG A 275 -1.95 11.91 -8.92
CA ARG A 275 -3.16 12.74 -8.72
C ARG A 275 -4.11 12.79 -9.91
N PHE A 276 -3.61 12.54 -11.13
CA PHE A 276 -4.43 12.65 -12.35
C PHE A 276 -5.50 11.55 -12.44
N ASP A 277 -5.24 10.34 -11.91
CA ASP A 277 -6.26 9.29 -11.87
C ASP A 277 -7.33 9.58 -10.81
N PHE A 278 -6.96 10.26 -9.73
CA PHE A 278 -7.88 10.60 -8.65
C PHE A 278 -8.85 11.76 -8.99
N VAL A 279 -8.55 12.60 -9.98
CA VAL A 279 -9.45 13.70 -10.39
C VAL A 279 -10.87 13.20 -10.63
N SER A 280 -11.01 12.17 -11.47
CA SER A 280 -12.34 11.62 -11.79
C SER A 280 -13.03 10.97 -10.58
N ILE A 281 -12.25 10.37 -9.66
CA ILE A 281 -12.79 9.80 -8.41
C ILE A 281 -13.44 10.91 -7.58
N PHE A 282 -12.76 12.05 -7.41
CA PHE A 282 -13.23 13.17 -6.59
C PHE A 282 -14.40 13.90 -7.25
N GLU A 283 -14.24 14.36 -8.50
CA GLU A 283 -15.26 15.15 -9.21
C GLU A 283 -16.58 14.41 -9.36
N ASN A 284 -16.51 13.09 -9.56
CA ASN A 284 -17.69 12.27 -9.75
C ASN A 284 -18.16 11.55 -8.48
N ARG A 285 -17.49 11.72 -7.35
CA ARG A 285 -17.80 11.05 -6.07
C ARG A 285 -17.93 9.53 -6.23
N LEU A 286 -16.93 8.92 -6.87
CA LEU A 286 -16.95 7.48 -7.16
C LEU A 286 -16.56 6.63 -5.95
N SER A 287 -16.04 7.24 -4.89
CA SER A 287 -15.64 6.57 -3.66
C SER A 287 -15.85 7.46 -2.44
N ASP A 288 -16.02 6.87 -1.27
CA ASP A 288 -16.16 7.56 0.03
C ASP A 288 -14.80 7.72 0.73
N TYR A 289 -13.87 6.81 0.47
CA TYR A 289 -12.49 6.82 0.94
C TYR A 289 -11.55 6.62 -0.25
N VAL A 290 -10.31 7.10 -0.13
CA VAL A 290 -9.26 6.79 -1.12
C VAL A 290 -8.03 6.22 -0.42
N MET A 291 -7.37 5.26 -1.10
CA MET A 291 -6.25 4.52 -0.55
C MET A 291 -5.04 4.47 -1.49
N PRO A 292 -4.47 5.62 -1.83
CA PRO A 292 -3.24 5.65 -2.64
C PRO A 292 -2.07 4.97 -1.90
N ASP A 293 -1.28 4.18 -2.62
CA ASP A 293 -0.06 3.57 -2.10
C ASP A 293 1.15 4.45 -2.41
N VAL A 294 1.94 4.82 -1.41
CA VAL A 294 3.07 5.74 -1.55
C VAL A 294 4.19 5.19 -2.43
N THR A 295 4.36 3.86 -2.48
CA THR A 295 5.38 3.19 -3.30
C THR A 295 4.94 2.96 -4.74
N TRP A 296 3.71 3.31 -5.06
CA TRP A 296 3.03 3.05 -6.33
C TRP A 296 2.55 4.31 -7.01
N THR A 297 1.93 5.23 -6.25
CA THR A 297 1.19 6.37 -6.79
C THR A 297 2.07 7.54 -7.25
N GLY A 298 3.37 7.53 -6.97
CA GLY A 298 4.31 8.61 -7.31
C GLY A 298 5.07 9.18 -6.12
N GLY A 299 5.19 8.44 -5.02
CA GLY A 299 5.95 8.78 -3.83
C GLY A 299 5.21 9.70 -2.86
N ILE A 300 5.96 10.21 -1.89
CA ILE A 300 5.49 11.15 -0.87
C ILE A 300 4.92 12.43 -1.51
N THR A 301 5.57 12.91 -2.56
CA THR A 301 5.15 14.10 -3.32
C THR A 301 3.73 13.95 -3.86
N GLU A 302 3.40 12.83 -4.51
CA GLU A 302 2.06 12.61 -5.07
C GLU A 302 1.04 12.26 -3.99
N LEU A 303 1.40 11.40 -3.02
CA LEU A 303 0.49 11.03 -1.93
C LEU A 303 0.01 12.30 -1.18
N LYS A 304 0.92 13.25 -0.88
CA LYS A 304 0.55 14.51 -0.23
C LYS A 304 -0.39 15.36 -1.09
N LYS A 305 -0.15 15.43 -2.41
CA LYS A 305 -1.03 16.16 -3.34
C LYS A 305 -2.41 15.52 -3.45
N ILE A 306 -2.47 14.19 -3.56
CA ILE A 306 -3.73 13.44 -3.59
C ILE A 306 -4.52 13.69 -2.31
N ALA A 307 -3.86 13.62 -1.14
CA ALA A 307 -4.50 13.89 0.14
C ALA A 307 -5.07 15.31 0.23
N SER A 308 -4.32 16.31 -0.25
CA SER A 308 -4.79 17.70 -0.29
C SER A 308 -5.96 17.91 -1.26
N MET A 309 -5.98 17.20 -2.39
CA MET A 309 -7.12 17.21 -3.29
C MET A 309 -8.35 16.55 -2.64
N ALA A 310 -8.17 15.37 -2.02
CA ALA A 310 -9.24 14.66 -1.32
C ALA A 310 -9.86 15.48 -0.20
N GLU A 311 -9.04 16.24 0.55
CA GLU A 311 -9.49 17.17 1.61
C GLU A 311 -10.51 18.16 1.08
N ALA A 312 -10.27 18.77 -0.09
CA ALA A 312 -11.18 19.76 -0.69
C ALA A 312 -12.56 19.16 -1.05
N TYR A 313 -12.66 17.84 -1.20
CA TYR A 313 -13.90 17.11 -1.44
C TYR A 313 -14.46 16.42 -0.20
N TYR A 314 -13.87 16.65 0.99
CA TYR A 314 -14.21 15.97 2.24
C TYR A 314 -14.13 14.43 2.16
N ILE A 315 -13.11 13.92 1.43
CA ILE A 315 -12.86 12.49 1.29
C ILE A 315 -11.68 12.14 2.18
N PRO A 316 -11.85 11.21 3.14
CA PRO A 316 -10.76 10.69 3.95
C PRO A 316 -9.77 9.85 3.14
N VAL A 317 -8.51 9.89 3.57
CA VAL A 317 -7.42 9.11 2.99
C VAL A 317 -7.02 7.98 3.92
N ALA A 318 -6.92 6.78 3.38
CA ALA A 318 -6.52 5.55 4.06
C ALA A 318 -5.33 4.94 3.32
N PRO A 319 -4.10 5.45 3.43
CA PRO A 319 -3.00 4.99 2.59
C PRO A 319 -2.84 3.47 2.66
N HIS A 320 -2.71 2.86 1.46
CA HIS A 320 -2.51 1.43 1.29
C HIS A 320 -1.07 1.04 1.63
N ASP A 321 -0.88 -0.14 2.23
CA ASP A 321 0.42 -0.76 2.46
C ASP A 321 0.40 -2.27 2.16
N ALA A 322 1.05 -2.65 1.08
CA ALA A 322 1.25 -4.06 0.70
C ALA A 322 2.73 -4.40 0.46
N SER A 323 3.64 -3.49 0.78
CA SER A 323 5.09 -3.65 0.52
C SER A 323 5.87 -3.95 1.79
N GLY A 324 6.78 -3.09 2.17
CA GLY A 324 7.73 -3.29 3.25
C GLY A 324 7.85 -2.09 4.19
N PRO A 325 8.94 -2.05 4.98
CA PRO A 325 9.09 -1.08 6.05
C PRO A 325 9.16 0.37 5.60
N ILE A 326 9.62 0.63 4.38
CA ILE A 326 9.70 1.99 3.86
C ILE A 326 8.32 2.46 3.41
N ASN A 327 7.49 1.58 2.83
CA ASN A 327 6.11 1.91 2.48
C ASN A 327 5.37 2.44 3.71
N ILE A 328 5.31 1.64 4.78
CA ILE A 328 4.55 2.01 5.98
C ILE A 328 5.07 3.31 6.61
N LEU A 329 6.40 3.53 6.68
CA LEU A 329 6.96 4.76 7.24
C LEU A 329 6.75 5.98 6.34
N ALA A 330 6.94 5.85 5.03
CA ALA A 330 6.68 6.94 4.09
C ALA A 330 5.20 7.34 4.08
N GLY A 331 4.29 6.36 4.07
CA GLY A 331 2.85 6.58 4.25
C GLY A 331 2.52 7.25 5.57
N ALA A 332 3.17 6.82 6.66
CA ALA A 332 2.98 7.38 8.00
C ALA A 332 3.44 8.84 8.10
N HIS A 333 4.55 9.23 7.46
CA HIS A 333 4.97 10.63 7.42
C HIS A 333 3.94 11.54 6.75
N VAL A 334 3.33 11.08 5.66
CA VAL A 334 2.21 11.83 5.05
C VAL A 334 1.00 11.82 5.98
N ALA A 335 0.64 10.67 6.55
CA ALA A 335 -0.47 10.51 7.49
C ALA A 335 -0.35 11.45 8.71
N MET A 336 0.86 11.65 9.24
CA MET A 336 1.11 12.62 10.31
C MET A 336 0.76 14.06 9.92
N SER A 337 0.84 14.42 8.64
CA SER A 337 0.77 15.81 8.13
C SER A 337 -0.52 16.15 7.39
N ILE A 338 -1.50 15.26 7.32
CA ILE A 338 -2.78 15.50 6.62
C ILE A 338 -3.96 15.52 7.59
N PRO A 339 -4.93 16.45 7.44
CA PRO A 339 -6.07 16.52 8.36
C PRO A 339 -7.12 15.44 8.10
N ASN A 340 -7.24 14.97 6.87
CA ASN A 340 -8.25 14.02 6.40
C ASN A 340 -7.78 12.54 6.42
N LEU A 341 -6.86 12.21 7.33
CA LEU A 341 -6.49 10.81 7.54
C LEU A 341 -7.66 10.03 8.16
N TYR A 342 -7.99 8.86 7.58
CA TYR A 342 -8.79 7.85 8.26
C TYR A 342 -7.89 6.96 9.14
N ARG A 343 -7.11 6.09 8.53
CA ARG A 343 -6.11 5.20 9.13
C ARG A 343 -5.06 4.83 8.08
N LEU A 344 -3.92 4.34 8.49
CA LEU A 344 -2.90 3.75 7.60
C LEU A 344 -3.04 2.23 7.61
N GLU A 345 -2.92 1.58 6.47
CA GLU A 345 -2.88 0.12 6.37
C GLU A 345 -1.64 -0.46 7.03
N ALA A 346 -1.80 -1.65 7.60
CA ALA A 346 -0.70 -2.43 8.11
C ALA A 346 -0.97 -3.93 7.99
N ARG A 347 0.03 -4.67 7.59
CA ARG A 347 0.06 -6.14 7.66
C ARG A 347 0.87 -6.55 8.88
N ARG A 348 0.24 -6.51 10.05
CA ARG A 348 0.94 -6.67 11.32
C ARG A 348 1.70 -7.99 11.47
N ALA A 349 1.21 -9.07 10.91
CA ALA A 349 1.92 -10.35 10.86
C ALA A 349 3.25 -10.28 10.09
N GLN A 350 3.47 -9.21 9.32
CA GLN A 350 4.70 -8.98 8.56
C GLN A 350 5.68 -8.03 9.27
N PHE A 351 5.35 -7.46 10.43
CA PHE A 351 6.26 -6.52 11.10
C PHE A 351 7.57 -7.16 11.56
N ASP A 352 7.53 -8.38 12.06
CA ASP A 352 8.78 -9.11 12.38
C ASP A 352 9.62 -9.35 11.13
N PHE A 353 8.98 -9.49 10.01
CA PHE A 353 9.54 -9.59 8.67
C PHE A 353 10.19 -8.27 8.24
N TYR A 354 9.46 -7.16 8.36
CA TYR A 354 9.96 -5.83 8.04
C TYR A 354 11.15 -5.44 8.90
N ASN A 355 11.12 -5.84 10.18
CA ASN A 355 12.18 -5.55 11.13
C ASN A 355 13.52 -6.23 10.79
N ALA A 356 13.53 -7.30 9.99
CA ALA A 356 14.77 -7.90 9.49
C ALA A 356 15.56 -6.97 8.56
N PHE A 357 14.87 -6.08 7.84
CA PHE A 357 15.49 -5.10 6.96
C PHE A 357 16.00 -3.85 7.69
N LEU A 358 15.66 -3.68 8.96
CA LEU A 358 15.93 -2.49 9.77
C LEU A 358 16.90 -2.76 10.90
N GLU A 359 17.67 -1.74 11.29
CA GLU A 359 18.50 -1.80 12.50
C GLU A 359 17.64 -1.60 13.77
N GLU A 360 16.61 -0.75 13.71
CA GLU A 360 15.62 -0.55 14.76
C GLU A 360 14.22 -0.98 14.31
N PRO A 361 13.49 -1.73 15.16
CA PRO A 361 12.18 -2.23 14.77
C PRO A 361 11.11 -1.13 14.72
N LEU A 362 10.09 -1.33 13.88
CA LEU A 362 8.87 -0.53 13.89
C LEU A 362 8.14 -0.65 15.24
N VAL A 363 7.65 0.46 15.76
CA VAL A 363 6.98 0.50 17.06
C VAL A 363 5.47 0.70 16.88
N VAL A 364 4.69 -0.33 17.21
CA VAL A 364 3.22 -0.25 17.26
C VAL A 364 2.74 -0.52 18.70
N ARG A 365 1.91 0.37 19.22
CA ARG A 365 1.29 0.23 20.55
C ARG A 365 -0.19 0.59 20.45
N ASP A 366 -1.05 -0.20 21.07
CA ASP A 366 -2.49 0.02 21.15
C ASP A 366 -3.19 0.23 19.79
N GLY A 367 -2.64 -0.41 18.73
CA GLY A 367 -3.13 -0.31 17.36
C GLY A 367 -2.64 0.90 16.58
N ASP A 368 -1.73 1.71 17.14
CA ASP A 368 -1.18 2.91 16.50
C ASP A 368 0.33 2.74 16.22
N LEU A 369 0.77 3.22 15.06
CA LEU A 369 2.19 3.30 14.69
C LEU A 369 2.82 4.57 15.27
N HIS A 370 3.94 4.40 15.96
CA HIS A 370 4.77 5.49 16.43
C HIS A 370 5.81 5.86 15.38
N VAL A 371 5.62 7.01 14.74
CA VAL A 371 6.55 7.50 13.72
C VAL A 371 7.79 8.06 14.40
N PRO A 372 9.01 7.63 14.03
CA PRO A 372 10.23 8.13 14.65
C PRO A 372 10.40 9.65 14.50
N ASN A 373 10.74 10.34 15.59
CA ASN A 373 11.05 11.77 15.58
C ASN A 373 12.55 12.00 15.35
N VAL A 374 13.05 11.49 14.22
CA VAL A 374 14.44 11.62 13.78
C VAL A 374 14.51 12.04 12.33
N PRO A 375 15.63 12.63 11.85
CA PRO A 375 15.75 13.13 10.48
C PRO A 375 15.44 12.09 9.40
N GLY A 376 14.83 12.54 8.31
CA GLY A 376 14.47 11.70 7.18
C GLY A 376 13.23 10.83 7.45
N LEU A 377 13.24 9.61 6.95
CA LEU A 377 12.24 8.57 7.22
C LEU A 377 12.31 8.07 8.67
N GLY A 378 13.43 8.31 9.35
CA GLY A 378 13.60 7.84 10.70
C GLY A 378 13.91 6.34 10.81
N LEU A 379 14.48 5.76 9.76
CA LEU A 379 14.94 4.37 9.73
C LEU A 379 16.42 4.26 9.38
N ARG A 380 17.02 3.14 9.73
CA ARG A 380 18.31 2.69 9.23
C ARG A 380 18.17 1.30 8.66
N MET A 381 18.61 1.13 7.40
CA MET A 381 18.57 -0.18 6.75
C MET A 381 19.68 -1.09 7.29
N ASN A 382 19.34 -2.32 7.57
CA ASN A 382 20.29 -3.39 7.93
C ASN A 382 21.06 -3.84 6.68
N LEU A 383 22.15 -3.14 6.38
CA LEU A 383 22.95 -3.39 5.17
C LEU A 383 23.55 -4.80 5.13
N ASP A 384 23.85 -5.40 6.27
CA ASP A 384 24.37 -6.77 6.32
C ASP A 384 23.29 -7.77 5.89
N TYR A 385 22.06 -7.57 6.36
CA TYR A 385 20.93 -8.37 5.89
C TYR A 385 20.69 -8.20 4.39
N LEU A 386 20.65 -6.94 3.91
CA LEU A 386 20.42 -6.66 2.48
C LEU A 386 21.46 -7.35 1.61
N ARG A 387 22.76 -7.21 1.93
CA ARG A 387 23.88 -7.85 1.18
C ARG A 387 23.80 -9.38 1.18
N ALA A 388 23.41 -9.96 2.31
CA ALA A 388 23.30 -11.41 2.44
C ALA A 388 22.15 -12.01 1.63
N HIS A 389 21.06 -11.23 1.41
CA HIS A 389 19.82 -11.71 0.79
C HIS A 389 19.50 -11.02 -0.55
N GLU A 390 20.45 -10.27 -1.12
CA GLU A 390 20.32 -9.67 -2.44
C GLU A 390 20.30 -10.75 -3.52
N VAL A 391 19.23 -10.78 -4.34
CA VAL A 391 19.01 -11.81 -5.37
C VAL A 391 19.36 -11.37 -6.77
N ASP A 392 19.59 -10.08 -7.00
CA ASP A 392 20.02 -9.51 -8.29
C ASP A 392 21.10 -8.46 -8.02
N ARG A 393 22.32 -8.87 -8.27
CA ARG A 393 23.51 -8.02 -8.04
C ARG A 393 23.91 -7.17 -9.25
N GLY A 394 23.08 -7.17 -10.32
CA GLY A 394 23.23 -6.34 -11.51
C GLY A 394 24.29 -6.79 -12.47
#